data_2e6b63a84a831562469de7230611ddc1
#
_entry.id   2e6b63a84a831562469de7230611ddc1
#
_cell.length_a   1.000
_cell.length_b   1.000
_cell.length_c   1.000
_cell.angle_alpha   90.00
_cell.angle_beta   90.00
_cell.angle_gamma   90.00
#
_symmetry.space_group_name_H-M   'P 1'
#
loop_
_entity.id
_entity.type
_entity.pdbx_description
1 polymer ?
#
loop_
_entity_poly.entity_id
_entity_poly.type
_entity_poly.pdbx_seq_one_letter_code
_entity_poly.pdbx_strand_id
1 'polypeptide(L)'
;LLGQQAVAVIEGDQQTSQDADRIRATGAQAIQINTGKGCHLDAHMVGHAMEQLKLEDESLLMIENVGNLVCPAAFDLGEAHKVVILSVTEGEDKPIKYPDMFRAASLMLLNKIDLLPHLNYDVDAAIGFARRVNPGIHVIALSATSGEGMDEWLAFLRDGACQASADRQQTVEGLKARIAHLEARLQQAQA
;
A
#
# COMPACT_ATOMS: atom_id res chain seq x y z
N LEU A 1 -2.65 8.77 12.45
CA LEU A 1 -2.04 7.42 12.56
C LEU A 1 -0.93 7.40 13.61
N LEU A 2 0.09 8.26 13.52
CA LEU A 2 1.29 8.25 14.39
C LEU A 2 1.04 8.27 15.91
N GLY A 3 -0.15 8.64 16.39
CA GLY A 3 -0.50 8.57 17.82
C GLY A 3 -1.18 7.27 18.25
N GLN A 4 -1.50 6.39 17.30
CA GLN A 4 -2.31 5.19 17.54
C GLN A 4 -1.62 3.90 17.07
N GLN A 5 -0.71 3.99 16.09
CA GLN A 5 -0.02 2.86 15.48
C GLN A 5 1.36 3.30 15.02
N ALA A 6 2.37 2.45 15.17
CA ALA A 6 3.70 2.69 14.60
C ALA A 6 3.60 2.66 13.07
N VAL A 7 4.17 3.68 12.41
CA VAL A 7 4.19 3.83 10.96
C VAL A 7 5.64 3.92 10.49
N ALA A 8 5.98 3.14 9.48
CA ALA A 8 7.24 3.24 8.77
C ALA A 8 6.99 3.36 7.26
N VAL A 9 7.93 3.99 6.57
CA VAL A 9 7.82 4.22 5.12
C VAL A 9 9.13 3.79 4.43
N ILE A 10 8.97 3.06 3.36
CA ILE A 10 10.03 2.84 2.37
C ILE A 10 9.67 3.67 1.15
N GLU A 11 10.57 4.53 0.72
CA GLU A 11 10.37 5.43 -0.40
C GLU A 11 11.37 5.10 -1.50
N GLY A 12 10.88 4.84 -2.72
CA GLY A 12 11.70 4.56 -3.89
C GLY A 12 11.79 5.77 -4.81
N ASP A 13 12.95 6.40 -4.87
CA ASP A 13 13.20 7.51 -5.79
C ASP A 13 14.51 7.34 -6.57
N GLN A 14 14.62 8.06 -7.68
CA GLN A 14 15.79 8.01 -8.54
C GLN A 14 16.92 8.95 -8.09
N GLN A 15 16.62 10.09 -7.45
CA GLN A 15 17.62 11.16 -7.28
C GLN A 15 17.62 11.89 -5.94
N THR A 16 16.48 12.11 -5.27
CA THR A 16 16.41 13.05 -4.13
C THR A 16 15.94 12.38 -2.84
N SER A 17 16.41 12.88 -1.69
CA SER A 17 15.96 12.42 -0.36
C SER A 17 14.88 13.33 0.24
N GLN A 18 14.35 14.28 -0.52
CA GLN A 18 13.47 15.31 0.03
C GLN A 18 12.18 14.73 0.61
N ASP A 19 11.58 13.73 -0.04
CA ASP A 19 10.33 13.15 0.41
C ASP A 19 10.55 12.27 1.66
N ALA A 20 11.63 11.49 1.70
CA ALA A 20 12.02 10.77 2.90
C ALA A 20 12.30 11.71 4.09
N ASP A 21 12.94 12.88 3.85
CA ASP A 21 13.20 13.86 4.90
C ASP A 21 11.92 14.53 5.41
N ARG A 22 10.96 14.81 4.53
CA ARG A 22 9.62 15.31 4.91
C ARG A 22 8.87 14.29 5.76
N ILE A 23 8.95 13.00 5.41
CA ILE A 23 8.33 11.93 6.19
C ILE A 23 8.99 11.84 7.57
N ARG A 24 10.32 11.82 7.65
CA ARG A 24 11.05 11.80 8.93
C ARG A 24 10.71 12.98 9.82
N ALA A 25 10.47 14.16 9.26
CA ALA A 25 10.06 15.35 10.00
C ALA A 25 8.70 15.19 10.71
N THR A 26 7.86 14.23 10.30
CA THR A 26 6.60 13.87 10.97
C THR A 26 6.80 12.97 12.20
N GLY A 27 7.99 12.42 12.40
CA GLY A 27 8.31 11.44 13.44
C GLY A 27 8.17 9.97 12.97
N ALA A 28 7.75 9.71 11.74
CA ALA A 28 7.74 8.37 11.18
C ALA A 28 9.16 7.91 10.80
N GLN A 29 9.43 6.61 10.94
CA GLN A 29 10.65 6.04 10.39
C GLN A 29 10.55 6.02 8.86
N ALA A 30 11.57 6.49 8.15
CA ALA A 30 11.59 6.44 6.70
C ALA A 30 12.97 6.05 6.18
N ILE A 31 12.99 5.12 5.23
CA ILE A 31 14.18 4.73 4.47
C ILE A 31 13.90 5.03 3.00
N GLN A 32 14.87 5.69 2.38
CA GLN A 32 14.86 5.87 0.93
C GLN A 32 15.73 4.81 0.27
N ILE A 33 15.20 4.23 -0.80
CA ILE A 33 15.92 3.38 -1.72
C ILE A 33 16.19 4.20 -2.99
N ASN A 34 17.47 4.51 -3.23
CA ASN A 34 17.86 5.14 -4.48
C ASN A 34 17.94 4.08 -5.58
N THR A 35 17.00 4.13 -6.52
CA THR A 35 16.94 3.17 -7.64
C THR A 35 17.87 3.55 -8.80
N GLY A 36 18.51 4.72 -8.75
CA GLY A 36 19.38 5.22 -9.80
C GLY A 36 18.61 5.38 -11.13
N LYS A 37 18.90 4.49 -12.09
CA LYS A 37 18.18 4.45 -13.38
C LYS A 37 16.99 3.48 -13.37
N GLY A 38 16.75 2.78 -12.27
CA GLY A 38 15.62 1.87 -12.13
C GLY A 38 14.29 2.63 -12.07
N CYS A 39 13.25 2.07 -12.66
CA CYS A 39 11.92 2.67 -12.72
C CYS A 39 10.93 2.01 -11.77
N HIS A 40 11.38 1.16 -10.85
CA HIS A 40 10.56 0.47 -9.86
C HIS A 40 11.42 -0.05 -8.70
N LEU A 41 10.75 -0.38 -7.60
CA LEU A 41 11.27 -1.21 -6.53
C LEU A 41 10.97 -2.68 -6.82
N ASP A 42 11.83 -3.57 -6.35
CA ASP A 42 11.56 -5.01 -6.29
C ASP A 42 11.52 -5.51 -4.83
N ALA A 43 11.05 -6.75 -4.64
CA ALA A 43 10.90 -7.34 -3.30
C ALA A 43 12.25 -7.49 -2.56
N HIS A 44 13.36 -7.68 -3.28
CA HIS A 44 14.69 -7.78 -2.68
C HIS A 44 15.16 -6.45 -2.09
N MET A 45 14.95 -5.36 -2.84
CA MET A 45 15.24 -4.00 -2.36
C MET A 45 14.42 -3.66 -1.12
N VAL A 46 13.11 -3.98 -1.13
CA VAL A 46 12.22 -3.77 -0.01
C VAL A 46 12.64 -4.60 1.20
N GLY A 47 12.98 -5.88 1.01
CA GLY A 47 13.45 -6.76 2.08
C GLY A 47 14.70 -6.20 2.79
N HIS A 48 15.69 -5.73 2.05
CA HIS A 48 16.86 -5.09 2.64
C HIS A 48 16.56 -3.78 3.38
N ALA A 49 15.61 -2.98 2.90
CA ALA A 49 15.20 -1.79 3.60
C ALA A 49 14.48 -2.13 4.91
N MET A 50 13.65 -3.18 4.91
CA MET A 50 12.95 -3.65 6.11
C MET A 50 13.92 -4.12 7.20
N GLU A 51 15.05 -4.73 6.85
CA GLU A 51 16.09 -5.12 7.83
C GLU A 51 16.70 -3.93 8.58
N GLN A 52 16.67 -2.75 7.98
CA GLN A 52 17.20 -1.51 8.58
C GLN A 52 16.13 -0.76 9.39
N LEU A 53 14.86 -1.03 9.15
CA LEU A 53 13.75 -0.46 9.89
C LEU A 53 13.55 -1.22 11.20
N LYS A 54 13.39 -0.50 12.31
CA LYS A 54 12.98 -1.09 13.58
C LYS A 54 11.47 -1.21 13.64
N LEU A 55 10.95 -2.15 12.86
CA LEU A 55 9.50 -2.40 12.83
C LEU A 55 9.10 -3.14 14.10
N GLU A 56 8.16 -2.57 14.83
CA GLU A 56 7.46 -3.23 15.92
C GLU A 56 6.37 -4.16 15.35
N ASP A 57 5.95 -5.14 16.12
CA ASP A 57 4.79 -5.96 15.75
C ASP A 57 3.57 -5.05 15.54
N GLU A 58 2.78 -5.33 14.51
CA GLU A 58 1.60 -4.55 14.12
C GLU A 58 1.90 -3.13 13.57
N SER A 59 3.17 -2.84 13.21
CA SER A 59 3.50 -1.60 12.50
C SER A 59 2.85 -1.56 11.12
N LEU A 60 2.39 -0.38 10.71
CA LEU A 60 1.97 -0.12 9.33
C LEU A 60 3.20 0.26 8.49
N LEU A 61 3.55 -0.57 7.53
CA LEU A 61 4.58 -0.27 6.54
C LEU A 61 3.93 0.26 5.25
N MET A 62 4.28 1.47 4.88
CA MET A 62 3.95 2.04 3.58
C MET A 62 5.15 1.95 2.65
N ILE A 63 4.93 1.49 1.42
CA ILE A 63 5.96 1.40 0.40
C ILE A 63 5.54 2.31 -0.75
N GLU A 64 6.26 3.41 -0.93
CA GLU A 64 6.12 4.27 -2.09
C GLU A 64 7.06 3.80 -3.19
N ASN A 65 6.51 3.42 -4.32
CA ASN A 65 7.28 3.03 -5.49
C ASN A 65 7.64 4.25 -6.34
N VAL A 66 8.57 4.08 -7.27
CA VAL A 66 8.92 5.13 -8.25
C VAL A 66 7.67 5.59 -9.00
N GLY A 67 7.50 6.90 -9.14
CA GLY A 67 6.29 7.54 -9.66
C GLY A 67 6.02 7.28 -11.14
N ASN A 68 5.58 6.06 -11.48
CA ASN A 68 5.06 5.73 -12.81
C ASN A 68 4.01 4.61 -12.74
N LEU A 69 3.15 4.52 -13.77
CA LEU A 69 2.04 3.57 -13.82
C LEU A 69 2.35 2.31 -14.66
N VAL A 70 3.59 2.10 -15.08
CA VAL A 70 3.97 0.98 -15.97
C VAL A 70 4.79 -0.05 -15.21
N CYS A 71 6.02 0.31 -14.85
CA CYS A 71 6.96 -0.65 -14.29
C CYS A 71 6.48 -1.27 -12.96
N PRO A 72 6.00 -0.51 -11.96
CA PRO A 72 5.60 -1.06 -10.68
C PRO A 72 4.40 -2.04 -10.75
N ALA A 73 3.63 -2.01 -11.84
CA ALA A 73 2.46 -2.88 -11.99
C ALA A 73 2.82 -4.38 -12.00
N ALA A 74 3.99 -4.71 -12.55
CA ALA A 74 4.44 -6.11 -12.74
C ALA A 74 5.15 -6.70 -11.52
N PHE A 75 5.46 -5.89 -10.50
CA PHE A 75 6.24 -6.32 -9.34
C PHE A 75 5.37 -6.44 -8.10
N ASP A 76 5.40 -7.62 -7.49
CA ASP A 76 4.86 -7.89 -6.17
C ASP A 76 5.96 -7.63 -5.14
N LEU A 77 5.71 -6.73 -4.22
CA LEU A 77 6.64 -6.35 -3.14
C LEU A 77 6.33 -7.09 -1.83
N GLY A 78 5.33 -7.97 -1.82
CA GLY A 78 4.80 -8.62 -0.63
C GLY A 78 3.78 -7.76 0.12
N GLU A 79 3.26 -6.70 -0.50
CA GLU A 79 2.26 -5.81 0.07
C GLU A 79 0.89 -6.50 0.20
N ALA A 80 0.18 -6.23 1.32
CA ALA A 80 -1.20 -6.68 1.49
C ALA A 80 -2.17 -5.97 0.53
N HIS A 81 -1.88 -4.72 0.19
CA HIS A 81 -2.69 -3.89 -0.71
C HIS A 81 -1.79 -3.09 -1.64
N LYS A 82 -2.03 -3.23 -2.94
CA LYS A 82 -1.47 -2.32 -3.94
C LYS A 82 -2.46 -1.17 -4.16
N VAL A 83 -1.99 0.05 -3.96
CA VAL A 83 -2.78 1.28 -4.06
C VAL A 83 -2.28 2.10 -5.24
N VAL A 84 -3.18 2.43 -6.18
CA VAL A 84 -2.87 3.36 -7.25
C VAL A 84 -3.42 4.75 -6.90
N ILE A 85 -2.59 5.78 -7.06
CA ILE A 85 -2.99 7.17 -6.86
C ILE A 85 -3.20 7.81 -8.23
N LEU A 86 -4.41 8.33 -8.45
CA LEU A 86 -4.78 9.12 -9.62
C LEU A 86 -5.14 10.53 -9.15
N SER A 87 -4.55 11.54 -9.77
CA SER A 87 -4.87 12.93 -9.46
C SER A 87 -5.92 13.48 -10.44
N VAL A 88 -6.88 14.28 -9.96
CA VAL A 88 -7.84 14.99 -10.81
C VAL A 88 -7.19 16.01 -11.76
N THR A 89 -5.89 16.26 -11.61
CA THR A 89 -5.10 17.08 -12.55
C THR A 89 -4.53 16.26 -13.71
N GLU A 90 -4.81 14.97 -13.78
CA GLU A 90 -4.40 14.07 -14.84
C GLU A 90 -5.61 13.71 -15.72
N GLY A 91 -5.41 12.89 -16.77
CA GLY A 91 -6.54 12.48 -17.62
C GLY A 91 -7.40 11.40 -16.98
N GLU A 92 -8.73 11.50 -17.13
CA GLU A 92 -9.70 10.51 -16.66
C GLU A 92 -9.46 9.13 -17.27
N ASP A 93 -8.88 9.10 -18.48
CA ASP A 93 -8.61 7.88 -19.26
C ASP A 93 -7.31 7.13 -18.85
N LYS A 94 -6.60 7.60 -17.83
CA LYS A 94 -5.39 6.93 -17.29
C LYS A 94 -5.62 5.44 -16.98
N PRO A 95 -6.76 5.02 -16.41
CA PRO A 95 -7.01 3.59 -16.17
C PRO A 95 -7.01 2.76 -17.45
N ILE A 96 -7.50 3.30 -18.55
CA ILE A 96 -7.51 2.61 -19.85
C ILE A 96 -6.11 2.65 -20.51
N LYS A 97 -5.37 3.72 -20.31
CA LYS A 97 -3.99 3.86 -20.85
C LYS A 97 -2.97 2.97 -20.14
N TYR A 98 -3.16 2.74 -18.84
CA TYR A 98 -2.25 1.96 -17.98
C TYR A 98 -2.99 0.82 -17.26
N PRO A 99 -3.64 -0.07 -18.00
CA PRO A 99 -4.58 -1.03 -17.41
C PRO A 99 -3.94 -2.00 -16.43
N ASP A 100 -2.66 -2.32 -16.59
CA ASP A 100 -1.98 -3.30 -15.74
C ASP A 100 -1.85 -2.80 -14.30
N MET A 101 -1.57 -1.51 -14.08
CA MET A 101 -1.52 -0.92 -12.74
C MET A 101 -2.89 -0.97 -12.07
N PHE A 102 -3.95 -0.57 -12.77
CA PHE A 102 -5.31 -0.57 -12.20
C PHE A 102 -5.86 -1.98 -12.00
N ARG A 103 -5.42 -2.95 -12.82
CA ARG A 103 -5.77 -4.37 -12.63
C ARG A 103 -5.11 -4.96 -11.40
N ALA A 104 -3.85 -4.59 -11.14
CA ALA A 104 -3.09 -5.06 -9.99
C ALA A 104 -3.50 -4.37 -8.67
N ALA A 105 -4.04 -3.15 -8.74
CA ALA A 105 -4.42 -2.39 -7.56
C ALA A 105 -5.74 -2.90 -6.93
N SER A 106 -5.77 -2.99 -5.61
CA SER A 106 -6.99 -3.25 -4.83
C SER A 106 -7.77 -1.96 -4.52
N LEU A 107 -7.07 -0.83 -4.53
CA LEU A 107 -7.62 0.49 -4.21
C LEU A 107 -7.09 1.54 -5.18
N MET A 108 -7.96 2.44 -5.63
CA MET A 108 -7.62 3.70 -6.29
C MET A 108 -7.93 4.87 -5.35
N LEU A 109 -6.92 5.69 -5.07
CA LEU A 109 -7.11 6.99 -4.43
C LEU A 109 -7.23 8.05 -5.53
N LEU A 110 -8.41 8.65 -5.66
CA LEU A 110 -8.62 9.82 -6.52
C LEU A 110 -8.29 11.07 -5.70
N ASN A 111 -7.08 11.59 -5.90
CA ASN A 111 -6.53 12.66 -5.06
C ASN A 111 -6.71 14.05 -5.67
N LYS A 112 -6.54 15.07 -4.83
CA LYS A 112 -6.65 16.50 -5.13
C LYS A 112 -8.06 16.94 -5.52
N ILE A 113 -9.10 16.31 -4.94
CA ILE A 113 -10.50 16.65 -5.25
C ILE A 113 -10.87 18.10 -4.89
N ASP A 114 -10.10 18.75 -4.01
CA ASP A 114 -10.19 20.18 -3.72
C ASP A 114 -10.01 21.06 -4.96
N LEU A 115 -9.36 20.56 -6.02
CA LEU A 115 -9.16 21.26 -7.28
C LEU A 115 -10.32 21.10 -8.27
N LEU A 116 -11.25 20.18 -8.04
CA LEU A 116 -12.40 19.93 -8.96
C LEU A 116 -13.16 21.18 -9.36
N PRO A 117 -13.44 22.16 -8.47
CA PRO A 117 -14.13 23.38 -8.86
C PRO A 117 -13.40 24.23 -9.92
N HIS A 118 -12.10 23.97 -10.13
CA HIS A 118 -11.24 24.71 -11.05
C HIS A 118 -10.85 23.92 -12.31
N LEU A 119 -11.34 22.69 -12.43
CA LEU A 119 -10.96 21.77 -13.50
C LEU A 119 -12.18 21.28 -14.26
N ASN A 120 -11.97 20.97 -15.54
CA ASN A 120 -12.94 20.21 -16.32
C ASN A 120 -12.58 18.71 -16.25
N TYR A 121 -12.92 18.06 -15.12
CA TYR A 121 -12.63 16.65 -14.85
C TYR A 121 -13.90 15.89 -14.53
N ASP A 122 -14.12 14.79 -15.24
CA ASP A 122 -15.27 13.91 -15.02
C ASP A 122 -14.90 12.75 -14.08
N VAL A 123 -15.27 12.89 -12.80
CA VAL A 123 -15.01 11.91 -11.76
C VAL A 123 -15.70 10.57 -12.07
N ASP A 124 -16.95 10.61 -12.55
CA ASP A 124 -17.70 9.39 -12.84
C ASP A 124 -17.11 8.63 -14.02
N ALA A 125 -16.63 9.36 -15.05
CA ALA A 125 -15.90 8.76 -16.15
C ALA A 125 -14.61 8.07 -15.68
N ALA A 126 -13.79 8.73 -14.83
CA ALA A 126 -12.56 8.17 -14.31
C ALA A 126 -12.80 6.88 -13.50
N ILE A 127 -13.81 6.89 -12.61
CA ILE A 127 -14.23 5.72 -11.84
C ILE A 127 -14.76 4.62 -12.78
N GLY A 128 -15.56 5.00 -13.77
CA GLY A 128 -16.07 4.08 -14.78
C GLY A 128 -14.96 3.39 -15.56
N PHE A 129 -13.92 4.12 -15.96
CA PHE A 129 -12.74 3.55 -16.63
C PHE A 129 -11.95 2.61 -15.72
N ALA A 130 -11.74 2.98 -14.46
CA ALA A 130 -11.05 2.12 -13.50
C ALA A 130 -11.83 0.80 -13.29
N ARG A 131 -13.14 0.86 -13.11
CA ARG A 131 -14.00 -0.33 -12.94
C ARG A 131 -14.14 -1.20 -14.18
N ARG A 132 -14.00 -0.62 -15.37
CA ARG A 132 -13.93 -1.41 -16.62
C ARG A 132 -12.67 -2.28 -16.69
N VAL A 133 -11.56 -1.80 -16.14
CA VAL A 133 -10.27 -2.54 -16.07
C VAL A 133 -10.26 -3.51 -14.90
N ASN A 134 -10.76 -3.08 -13.76
CA ASN A 134 -10.84 -3.88 -12.53
C ASN A 134 -12.20 -3.66 -11.85
N PRO A 135 -13.19 -4.53 -12.09
CA PRO A 135 -14.53 -4.40 -11.50
C PRO A 135 -14.55 -4.40 -9.97
N GLY A 136 -13.54 -4.99 -9.33
CA GLY A 136 -13.42 -5.08 -7.87
C GLY A 136 -12.63 -3.95 -7.23
N ILE A 137 -12.13 -2.98 -8.00
CA ILE A 137 -11.33 -1.89 -7.44
C ILE A 137 -12.16 -1.01 -6.50
N HIS A 138 -11.68 -0.87 -5.27
CA HIS A 138 -12.23 0.11 -4.35
C HIS A 138 -11.76 1.51 -4.75
N VAL A 139 -12.60 2.53 -4.55
CA VAL A 139 -12.25 3.92 -4.92
C VAL A 139 -12.56 4.83 -3.75
N ILE A 140 -11.55 5.59 -3.32
CA ILE A 140 -11.68 6.64 -2.32
C ILE A 140 -11.30 7.96 -2.98
N ALA A 141 -12.20 8.93 -2.95
CA ALA A 141 -11.93 10.29 -3.39
C ALA A 141 -11.48 11.14 -2.19
N LEU A 142 -10.32 11.77 -2.30
CA LEU A 142 -9.75 12.54 -1.20
C LEU A 142 -8.91 13.73 -1.66
N SER A 143 -8.63 14.62 -0.73
CA SER A 143 -7.59 15.64 -0.86
C SER A 143 -6.63 15.55 0.31
N ALA A 144 -5.38 15.22 0.04
CA ALA A 144 -4.32 15.23 1.04
C ALA A 144 -4.02 16.65 1.57
N THR A 145 -4.42 17.70 0.85
CA THR A 145 -4.20 19.10 1.23
C THR A 145 -5.32 19.63 2.13
N SER A 146 -6.59 19.43 1.74
CA SER A 146 -7.73 19.90 2.54
C SER A 146 -8.14 18.96 3.67
N GLY A 147 -7.77 17.68 3.57
CA GLY A 147 -8.20 16.62 4.48
C GLY A 147 -9.55 16.00 4.11
N GLU A 148 -10.22 16.47 3.08
CA GLU A 148 -11.47 15.89 2.60
C GLU A 148 -11.27 14.43 2.17
N GLY A 149 -12.16 13.52 2.57
CA GLY A 149 -12.08 12.07 2.27
C GLY A 149 -10.97 11.30 3.02
N MET A 150 -10.13 11.99 3.82
CA MET A 150 -9.04 11.33 4.55
C MET A 150 -9.53 10.34 5.61
N ASP A 151 -10.71 10.56 6.19
CA ASP A 151 -11.25 9.65 7.21
C ASP A 151 -11.55 8.25 6.63
N GLU A 152 -12.03 8.17 5.39
CA GLU A 152 -12.27 6.90 4.69
C GLU A 152 -10.95 6.17 4.41
N TRP A 153 -9.93 6.90 3.94
CA TRP A 153 -8.59 6.35 3.76
C TRP A 153 -7.99 5.83 5.06
N LEU A 154 -8.11 6.59 6.16
CA LEU A 154 -7.61 6.18 7.47
C LEU A 154 -8.41 4.99 8.04
N ALA A 155 -9.70 4.88 7.75
CA ALA A 155 -10.50 3.72 8.11
C ALA A 155 -10.02 2.49 7.33
N PHE A 156 -9.82 2.59 6.02
CA PHE A 156 -9.29 1.50 5.19
C PHE A 156 -7.96 0.96 5.74
N LEU A 157 -7.04 1.84 6.12
CA LEU A 157 -5.74 1.44 6.69
C LEU A 157 -5.91 0.71 8.03
N ARG A 158 -6.79 1.21 8.92
CA ARG A 158 -7.05 0.57 10.22
C ARG A 158 -7.69 -0.80 10.08
N ASP A 159 -8.69 -0.89 9.21
CA ASP A 159 -9.41 -2.14 8.95
C ASP A 159 -8.48 -3.19 8.34
N GLY A 160 -7.63 -2.79 7.37
CA GLY A 160 -6.61 -3.66 6.79
C GLY A 160 -5.59 -4.15 7.80
N ALA A 161 -5.12 -3.29 8.70
CA ALA A 161 -4.21 -3.67 9.77
C ALA A 161 -4.86 -4.63 10.77
N CYS A 162 -6.12 -4.37 11.16
CA CYS A 162 -6.88 -5.28 12.04
C CYS A 162 -7.08 -6.65 11.39
N GLN A 163 -7.42 -6.69 10.11
CA GLN A 163 -7.60 -7.94 9.37
C GLN A 163 -6.30 -8.73 9.28
N ALA A 164 -5.19 -8.08 8.94
CA ALA A 164 -3.88 -8.73 8.85
C ALA A 164 -3.42 -9.30 10.20
N SER A 165 -3.68 -8.59 11.30
CA SER A 165 -3.40 -9.07 12.65
C SER A 165 -4.26 -10.29 13.01
N ALA A 166 -5.56 -10.27 12.69
CA ALA A 166 -6.47 -11.39 12.90
C ALA A 166 -6.06 -12.63 12.10
N ASP A 167 -5.70 -12.46 10.84
CA ASP A 167 -5.25 -13.55 9.96
C ASP A 167 -3.94 -14.16 10.48
N ARG A 168 -2.99 -13.32 10.95
CA ARG A 168 -1.75 -13.78 11.57
C ARG A 168 -2.01 -14.62 12.82
N GLN A 169 -2.89 -14.17 13.71
CA GLN A 169 -3.24 -14.91 14.92
C GLN A 169 -3.89 -16.26 14.59
N GLN A 170 -4.83 -16.29 13.65
CA GLN A 170 -5.46 -17.54 13.21
C GLN A 170 -4.43 -18.51 12.62
N THR A 171 -3.48 -18.00 11.82
CA THR A 171 -2.42 -18.84 11.25
C THR A 171 -1.49 -19.39 12.33
N VAL A 172 -1.08 -18.62 13.31
CA VAL A 172 -0.23 -19.07 14.43
C VAL A 172 -0.98 -20.06 15.33
N GLU A 173 -2.23 -19.80 15.65
CA GLU A 173 -3.08 -20.72 16.41
C GLU A 173 -3.32 -22.03 15.65
N GLY A 174 -3.60 -21.96 14.37
CA GLY A 174 -3.74 -23.12 13.48
C GLY A 174 -2.46 -23.96 13.43
N LEU A 175 -1.30 -23.33 13.33
CA LEU A 175 -0.01 -24.02 13.37
C LEU A 175 0.26 -24.65 14.74
N LYS A 176 -0.02 -23.96 15.84
CA LYS A 176 0.10 -24.52 17.19
C LYS A 176 -0.81 -25.72 17.41
N ALA A 177 -2.06 -25.62 16.95
CA ALA A 177 -3.00 -26.76 17.02
C ALA A 177 -2.52 -27.95 16.18
N ARG A 178 -1.94 -27.71 15.01
CA ARG A 178 -1.36 -28.75 14.16
C ARG A 178 -0.14 -29.42 14.82
N ILE A 179 0.73 -28.62 15.44
CA ILE A 179 1.90 -29.13 16.18
C ILE A 179 1.43 -30.02 17.33
N ALA A 180 0.51 -29.55 18.17
CA ALA A 180 -0.03 -30.33 19.29
C ALA A 180 -0.67 -31.67 18.83
N HIS A 181 -1.40 -31.66 17.72
CA HIS A 181 -1.98 -32.87 17.13
C HIS A 181 -0.89 -33.86 16.66
N LEU A 182 0.16 -33.38 16.02
CA LEU A 182 1.26 -34.22 15.54
C LEU A 182 2.07 -34.81 16.72
N GLU A 183 2.32 -34.03 17.74
CA GLU A 183 3.00 -34.48 18.97
C GLU A 183 2.21 -35.57 19.67
N ALA A 184 0.89 -35.42 19.83
CA ALA A 184 0.01 -36.45 20.42
C ALA A 184 0.05 -37.76 19.59
N ARG A 185 0.02 -37.67 18.27
CA ARG A 185 0.15 -38.84 17.38
C ARG A 185 1.51 -39.52 17.51
N LEU A 186 2.57 -38.76 17.65
CA LEU A 186 3.92 -39.31 17.83
C LEU A 186 4.05 -40.10 19.15
N GLN A 187 3.50 -39.55 20.22
CA GLN A 187 3.46 -40.22 21.52
C GLN A 187 2.67 -41.54 21.48
N GLN A 188 1.52 -41.56 20.78
CA GLN A 188 0.75 -42.77 20.58
C GLN A 188 1.45 -43.83 19.72
N ALA A 189 2.29 -43.45 18.81
CA ALA A 189 3.04 -44.38 17.96
C ALA A 189 4.31 -44.95 18.62
N GLN A 190 4.74 -44.37 19.74
CA GLN A 190 5.91 -44.81 20.52
C GLN A 190 5.52 -45.65 21.75
N ALA A 191 4.23 -45.74 22.03
CA ALA A 191 3.67 -46.54 23.13
C ALA A 191 3.17 -47.91 22.65
#